data_6ed03f9ff9b8db4412d0ecc01c6b39e4
#
_entry.id   6ed03f9ff9b8db4412d0ecc01c6b39e4
#
_cell.length_a   1.000
_cell.length_b   1.000
_cell.length_c   1.000
_cell.angle_alpha   90.00
_cell.angle_beta   90.00
_cell.angle_gamma   90.00
#
_symmetry.space_group_name_H-M   'P 1'
#
loop_
_entity.id
_entity.type
_entity.pdbx_description
1 polymer ?
#
loop_
_entity_poly.entity_id
_entity_poly.type
_entity_poly.pdbx_seq_one_letter_code
_entity_poly.pdbx_strand_id
1 'polypeptide(L)'
;MIIRPTPFVFLKRVAVITLVFAFLPSILALLFGVEQEYQNSGLASVVPSFALLLLLILAFVQFVIVAVLFASWYYTSYKVTAQEIVHRRASFGGATSIVKTPLITGIELHFGPLGRRLDYGDLIITSANQATARLRNIPNPAQYVERIQELVDQALTAGQMPALSSAAELITLGENNQVEFKSSLLWDYRRAVVNKDLYEPVMKSLVAFMNTAGGVLLIGVSDDGQPLGIEQDYTGLPKKNVDGWENAFNMAFNQLIGAELRYNVDLVFEEIERVVVAVALARPSPIPCYLNFKGKEEFYIRTGNSSQPLPVSKATRYIQTRFTS
;
A
#
# COMPACT_ATOMS: atom_id res chain seq x y z
N MET A 1 8.76 10.66 -8.73
CA MET A 1 9.90 10.94 -7.83
C MET A 1 10.78 9.70 -7.71
N ILE A 2 12.10 9.86 -7.64
CA ILE A 2 13.03 8.72 -7.43
C ILE A 2 13.76 8.95 -6.11
N ILE A 3 13.68 7.99 -5.21
CA ILE A 3 14.32 8.00 -3.90
C ILE A 3 15.45 6.96 -3.92
N ARG A 4 16.63 7.34 -3.46
CA ARG A 4 17.78 6.44 -3.34
C ARG A 4 18.19 6.30 -1.89
N PRO A 5 18.64 5.11 -1.46
CA PRO A 5 19.18 4.93 -0.12
C PRO A 5 20.42 5.81 0.13
N THR A 6 20.60 6.25 1.36
CA THR A 6 21.76 7.07 1.74
C THR A 6 23.09 6.35 1.48
N PRO A 7 24.12 7.04 0.94
CA PRO A 7 25.45 6.45 0.74
C PRO A 7 26.13 6.06 2.04
N PHE A 8 25.72 6.62 3.17
CA PHE A 8 26.28 6.32 4.48
C PHE A 8 26.23 4.83 4.84
N VAL A 9 25.13 4.15 4.46
CA VAL A 9 24.99 2.71 4.72
C VAL A 9 25.99 1.88 3.91
N PHE A 10 26.27 2.29 2.68
CA PHE A 10 27.33 1.68 1.88
C PHE A 10 28.69 1.93 2.51
N LEU A 11 29.02 3.18 2.85
CA LEU A 11 30.30 3.55 3.49
C LEU A 11 30.53 2.80 4.81
N LYS A 12 29.50 2.67 5.65
CA LYS A 12 29.58 1.89 6.89
C LYS A 12 29.95 0.43 6.62
N ARG A 13 29.33 -0.20 5.63
CA ARG A 13 29.64 -1.59 5.26
C ARG A 13 31.05 -1.74 4.73
N VAL A 14 31.50 -0.80 3.89
CA VAL A 14 32.88 -0.79 3.38
C VAL A 14 33.87 -0.63 4.52
N ALA A 15 33.64 0.29 5.46
CA ALA A 15 34.50 0.48 6.62
C ALA A 15 34.65 -0.80 7.46
N VAL A 16 33.55 -1.50 7.74
CA VAL A 16 33.57 -2.77 8.48
C VAL A 16 34.38 -3.83 7.72
N ILE A 17 34.15 -3.97 6.41
CA ILE A 17 34.89 -4.94 5.59
C ILE A 17 36.37 -4.60 5.57
N THR A 18 36.70 -3.33 5.37
CA THR A 18 38.11 -2.90 5.36
C THR A 18 38.79 -3.21 6.70
N LEU A 19 38.11 -2.98 7.82
CA LEU A 19 38.61 -3.33 9.15
C LEU A 19 38.85 -4.83 9.29
N VAL A 20 37.91 -5.68 8.85
CA VAL A 20 38.04 -7.14 8.89
C VAL A 20 39.25 -7.57 8.04
N PHE A 21 39.36 -7.08 6.81
CA PHE A 21 40.44 -7.43 5.90
C PHE A 21 41.81 -6.90 6.35
N ALA A 22 41.88 -5.85 7.17
CA ALA A 22 43.12 -5.37 7.75
C ALA A 22 43.74 -6.37 8.74
N PHE A 23 42.93 -7.12 9.46
CA PHE A 23 43.45 -8.11 10.44
C PHE A 23 43.47 -9.55 9.89
N LEU A 24 42.79 -9.83 8.80
CA LEU A 24 42.68 -11.16 8.22
C LEU A 24 44.02 -11.79 7.83
N PRO A 25 45.00 -11.07 7.22
CA PRO A 25 46.28 -11.65 6.88
C PRO A 25 47.03 -12.18 8.11
N SER A 26 47.05 -11.43 9.21
CA SER A 26 47.72 -11.81 10.45
C SER A 26 47.08 -13.07 11.10
N ILE A 27 45.75 -13.16 11.03
CA ILE A 27 44.98 -14.31 11.54
C ILE A 27 45.31 -15.56 10.69
N LEU A 28 45.28 -15.42 9.36
CA LEU A 28 45.60 -16.53 8.45
C LEU A 28 47.00 -17.03 8.58
N ALA A 29 47.98 -16.12 8.73
CA ALA A 29 49.39 -16.49 8.95
C ALA A 29 49.60 -17.25 10.26
N LEU A 30 48.80 -16.96 11.30
CA LEU A 30 48.86 -17.66 12.59
C LEU A 30 48.23 -19.06 12.54
N LEU A 31 47.16 -19.26 11.75
CA LEU A 31 46.38 -20.47 11.71
C LEU A 31 46.92 -21.50 10.71
N PHE A 32 47.52 -21.08 9.62
CA PHE A 32 47.92 -21.94 8.53
C PHE A 32 49.42 -21.81 8.29
N GLY A 33 50.22 -22.73 8.77
CA GLY A 33 51.68 -22.85 8.51
C GLY A 33 52.02 -23.23 7.06
N VAL A 34 51.34 -22.64 6.06
CA VAL A 34 51.38 -23.00 4.62
C VAL A 34 52.60 -22.41 3.91
N GLU A 35 53.43 -21.64 4.58
CA GLU A 35 54.59 -20.97 3.97
C GLU A 35 55.60 -21.92 3.37
N GLN A 36 55.79 -23.08 3.99
CA GLN A 36 56.73 -24.10 3.55
C GLN A 36 56.22 -24.81 2.28
N GLU A 37 54.93 -25.08 2.15
CA GLU A 37 54.35 -25.66 0.95
C GLU A 37 54.34 -24.64 -0.21
N TYR A 38 54.18 -23.36 0.08
CA TYR A 38 54.26 -22.29 -0.90
C TYR A 38 55.62 -22.21 -1.54
N GLN A 39 56.69 -22.27 -0.75
CA GLN A 39 58.08 -22.18 -1.27
C GLN A 39 58.41 -23.33 -2.24
N ASN A 40 57.77 -24.48 -2.09
CA ASN A 40 57.89 -25.62 -2.99
C ASN A 40 56.99 -25.54 -4.23
N SER A 41 56.16 -24.53 -4.33
CA SER A 41 55.23 -24.34 -5.45
C SER A 41 55.82 -23.52 -6.58
N GLY A 42 55.41 -23.74 -7.82
CA GLY A 42 55.81 -22.91 -8.97
C GLY A 42 55.38 -21.45 -8.86
N LEU A 43 54.47 -21.10 -7.92
CA LEU A 43 54.04 -19.74 -7.68
C LEU A 43 55.10 -18.88 -6.98
N ALA A 44 55.99 -19.48 -6.22
CA ALA A 44 57.09 -18.78 -5.54
C ALA A 44 58.11 -18.17 -6.54
N SER A 45 58.17 -18.68 -7.76
CA SER A 45 59.01 -18.10 -8.82
C SER A 45 58.44 -16.79 -9.40
N VAL A 46 57.12 -16.59 -9.30
CA VAL A 46 56.40 -15.40 -9.82
C VAL A 46 56.21 -14.35 -8.72
N VAL A 47 55.84 -14.76 -7.53
CA VAL A 47 55.67 -13.90 -6.37
C VAL A 47 56.52 -14.42 -5.24
N PRO A 48 57.72 -13.89 -4.99
CA PRO A 48 58.71 -14.49 -4.08
C PRO A 48 58.28 -14.53 -2.60
N SER A 49 57.29 -13.76 -2.19
CA SER A 49 56.82 -13.69 -0.81
C SER A 49 55.39 -14.22 -0.68
N PHE A 50 55.19 -15.23 0.15
CA PHE A 50 53.85 -15.75 0.49
C PHE A 50 52.96 -14.67 1.08
N ALA A 51 53.49 -13.83 1.95
CA ALA A 51 52.74 -12.71 2.53
C ALA A 51 52.26 -11.72 1.46
N LEU A 52 53.07 -11.44 0.44
CA LEU A 52 52.67 -10.59 -0.69
C LEU A 52 51.54 -11.25 -1.53
N LEU A 53 51.67 -12.53 -1.84
CA LEU A 53 50.61 -13.27 -2.57
C LEU A 53 49.31 -13.24 -1.80
N LEU A 54 49.33 -13.54 -0.51
CA LEU A 54 48.17 -13.54 0.37
C LEU A 54 47.51 -12.16 0.38
N LEU A 55 48.30 -11.09 0.52
CA LEU A 55 47.81 -9.72 0.51
C LEU A 55 47.15 -9.36 -0.84
N LEU A 56 47.72 -9.74 -1.97
CA LEU A 56 47.13 -9.53 -3.29
C LEU A 56 45.80 -10.26 -3.47
N ILE A 57 45.72 -11.53 -3.04
CA ILE A 57 44.49 -12.30 -3.09
C ILE A 57 43.41 -11.63 -2.22
N LEU A 58 43.74 -11.29 -1.00
CA LEU A 58 42.79 -10.65 -0.08
C LEU A 58 42.34 -9.29 -0.58
N ALA A 59 43.26 -8.48 -1.13
CA ALA A 59 42.91 -7.20 -1.74
C ALA A 59 41.99 -7.36 -2.94
N PHE A 60 42.20 -8.38 -3.79
CA PHE A 60 41.33 -8.68 -4.90
C PHE A 60 39.92 -9.12 -4.44
N VAL A 61 39.86 -10.02 -3.45
CA VAL A 61 38.57 -10.46 -2.87
C VAL A 61 37.84 -9.27 -2.23
N GLN A 62 38.55 -8.43 -1.46
CA GLN A 62 37.97 -7.23 -0.89
C GLN A 62 37.41 -6.30 -1.98
N PHE A 63 38.19 -6.06 -3.05
CA PHE A 63 37.75 -5.26 -4.18
C PHE A 63 36.46 -5.79 -4.81
N VAL A 64 36.39 -7.09 -5.07
CA VAL A 64 35.17 -7.73 -5.62
C VAL A 64 33.98 -7.55 -4.69
N ILE A 65 34.16 -7.76 -3.36
CA ILE A 65 33.07 -7.57 -2.39
C ILE A 65 32.60 -6.10 -2.38
N VAL A 66 33.52 -5.15 -2.35
CA VAL A 66 33.19 -3.72 -2.37
C VAL A 66 32.49 -3.34 -3.67
N ALA A 67 32.93 -3.85 -4.81
CA ALA A 67 32.31 -3.62 -6.11
C ALA A 67 30.86 -4.16 -6.15
N VAL A 68 30.63 -5.35 -5.63
CA VAL A 68 29.27 -5.93 -5.51
C VAL A 68 28.38 -5.11 -4.59
N LEU A 69 28.89 -4.68 -3.45
CA LEU A 69 28.16 -3.82 -2.52
C LEU A 69 27.84 -2.44 -3.13
N PHE A 70 28.78 -1.86 -3.86
CA PHE A 70 28.57 -0.62 -4.59
C PHE A 70 27.50 -0.78 -5.66
N ALA A 71 27.59 -1.81 -6.49
CA ALA A 71 26.58 -2.10 -7.51
C ALA A 71 25.20 -2.31 -6.86
N SER A 72 25.11 -3.09 -5.78
CA SER A 72 23.88 -3.32 -5.04
C SER A 72 23.26 -2.02 -4.51
N TRP A 73 24.08 -1.13 -3.94
CA TRP A 73 23.62 0.17 -3.46
C TRP A 73 23.23 1.09 -4.61
N TYR A 74 24.05 1.21 -5.64
CA TYR A 74 23.87 2.13 -6.77
C TYR A 74 22.61 1.85 -7.57
N TYR A 75 22.32 0.57 -7.82
CA TYR A 75 21.15 0.16 -8.60
C TYR A 75 19.87 0.05 -7.75
N THR A 76 19.95 0.16 -6.42
CA THR A 76 18.75 0.16 -5.57
C THR A 76 18.11 1.55 -5.61
N SER A 77 16.84 1.61 -5.99
CA SER A 77 16.05 2.84 -5.98
C SER A 77 14.56 2.56 -5.79
N TYR A 78 13.85 3.54 -5.26
CA TYR A 78 12.40 3.52 -5.15
C TYR A 78 11.84 4.60 -6.07
N LYS A 79 10.99 4.21 -7.01
CA LYS A 79 10.26 5.13 -7.88
C LYS A 79 8.87 5.32 -7.29
N VAL A 80 8.55 6.53 -6.87
CA VAL A 80 7.22 6.91 -6.36
C VAL A 80 6.51 7.74 -7.41
N THR A 81 5.34 7.29 -7.80
CA THR A 81 4.44 7.96 -8.75
C THR A 81 3.06 8.15 -8.11
N ALA A 82 2.16 8.89 -8.75
CA ALA A 82 0.77 8.98 -8.32
C ALA A 82 0.01 7.63 -8.44
N GLN A 83 0.55 6.66 -9.19
CA GLN A 83 -0.08 5.35 -9.42
C GLN A 83 0.46 4.28 -8.49
N GLU A 84 1.78 4.19 -8.33
CA GLU A 84 2.42 3.12 -7.57
C GLU A 84 3.80 3.50 -7.03
N ILE A 85 4.23 2.75 -6.02
CA ILE A 85 5.60 2.73 -5.51
C ILE A 85 6.29 1.47 -6.02
N VAL A 86 7.36 1.64 -6.79
CA VAL A 86 8.13 0.56 -7.39
C VAL A 86 9.52 0.48 -6.76
N HIS A 87 9.89 -0.69 -6.28
CA HIS A 87 11.25 -0.97 -5.83
C HIS A 87 12.07 -1.56 -6.97
N ARG A 88 13.12 -0.89 -7.38
CA ARG A 88 14.16 -1.42 -8.26
C ARG A 88 15.30 -1.97 -7.42
N ARG A 89 15.62 -3.24 -7.60
CA ARG A 89 16.73 -3.93 -6.93
C ARG A 89 17.81 -4.28 -7.93
N ALA A 90 19.07 -4.25 -7.49
CA ALA A 90 20.25 -4.62 -8.31
C ALA A 90 20.32 -6.11 -8.70
N SER A 91 19.42 -6.95 -8.18
CA SER A 91 19.35 -8.37 -8.52
C SER A 91 18.63 -8.58 -9.86
N PHE A 92 18.96 -9.63 -10.57
CA PHE A 92 18.44 -10.05 -11.90
C PHE A 92 16.91 -10.16 -12.03
N GLY A 93 16.15 -9.68 -11.05
CA GLY A 93 14.69 -9.86 -10.90
C GLY A 93 13.82 -8.64 -11.22
N GLY A 94 14.27 -7.63 -11.94
CA GLY A 94 13.41 -6.55 -12.42
C GLY A 94 12.90 -5.56 -11.35
N ALA A 95 11.99 -4.69 -11.75
CA ALA A 95 11.29 -3.76 -10.86
C ALA A 95 10.06 -4.47 -10.28
N THR A 96 9.88 -4.41 -8.96
CA THR A 96 8.70 -4.98 -8.30
C THR A 96 7.83 -3.84 -7.78
N SER A 97 6.57 -3.79 -8.21
CA SER A 97 5.57 -2.92 -7.60
C SER A 97 5.34 -3.38 -6.17
N ILE A 98 5.40 -2.46 -5.19
CA ILE A 98 5.27 -2.82 -3.78
C ILE A 98 3.90 -2.41 -3.26
N VAL A 99 3.44 -1.18 -3.62
CA VAL A 99 2.17 -0.61 -3.14
C VAL A 99 1.63 0.35 -4.19
N LYS A 100 0.33 0.31 -4.44
CA LYS A 100 -0.38 1.32 -5.24
C LYS A 100 -0.59 2.57 -4.38
N THR A 101 -0.17 3.73 -4.86
CA THR A 101 -0.18 5.01 -4.12
C THR A 101 -1.56 5.37 -3.54
N PRO A 102 -2.67 5.21 -4.28
CA PRO A 102 -4.01 5.54 -3.76
C PRO A 102 -4.50 4.60 -2.64
N LEU A 103 -3.86 3.45 -2.47
CA LEU A 103 -4.19 2.48 -1.41
C LEU A 103 -3.39 2.72 -0.12
N ILE A 104 -2.53 3.72 -0.06
CA ILE A 104 -1.72 4.03 1.12
C ILE A 104 -2.62 4.58 2.22
N THR A 105 -2.61 3.91 3.38
CA THR A 105 -3.40 4.25 4.57
C THR A 105 -2.57 4.82 5.71
N GLY A 106 -1.26 4.60 5.67
CA GLY A 106 -0.36 5.11 6.70
C GLY A 106 1.09 5.15 6.25
N ILE A 107 1.82 6.14 6.75
CA ILE A 107 3.26 6.28 6.53
C ILE A 107 3.90 6.51 7.89
N GLU A 108 4.77 5.60 8.30
CA GLU A 108 5.49 5.69 9.57
C GLU A 108 6.99 5.88 9.33
N LEU A 109 7.61 6.73 10.16
CA LEU A 109 9.04 6.98 10.17
C LEU A 109 9.71 6.12 11.24
N HIS A 110 10.70 5.36 10.86
CA HIS A 110 11.51 4.59 11.79
C HIS A 110 12.98 4.98 11.68
N PHE A 111 13.53 5.51 12.77
CA PHE A 111 14.93 5.90 12.86
C PHE A 111 15.73 4.89 13.68
N GLY A 112 16.82 4.40 13.10
CA GLY A 112 17.82 3.64 13.86
C GLY A 112 18.66 4.56 14.78
N PRO A 113 19.52 3.98 15.64
CA PRO A 113 20.30 4.75 16.62
C PRO A 113 21.13 5.88 16.02
N LEU A 114 21.73 5.69 14.83
CA LEU A 114 22.49 6.69 14.10
C LEU A 114 21.61 7.51 13.13
N GLY A 115 20.43 7.02 12.80
CA GLY A 115 19.54 7.63 11.82
C GLY A 115 19.07 9.02 12.22
N ARG A 116 18.72 9.22 13.50
CA ARG A 116 18.32 10.53 14.03
C ARG A 116 19.45 11.56 13.95
N ARG A 117 20.71 11.13 14.12
CA ARG A 117 21.87 12.04 14.15
C ARG A 117 22.35 12.40 12.75
N LEU A 118 22.12 11.52 11.78
CA LEU A 118 22.60 11.65 10.41
C LEU A 118 21.46 11.86 9.41
N ASP A 119 20.27 12.15 9.91
CA ASP A 119 19.02 12.42 9.17
C ASP A 119 18.74 11.39 8.06
N TYR A 120 18.72 10.10 8.45
CA TYR A 120 18.23 9.02 7.59
C TYR A 120 17.40 8.00 8.37
N GLY A 121 16.42 7.43 7.73
CA GLY A 121 15.51 6.47 8.35
C GLY A 121 14.85 5.55 7.35
N ASP A 122 14.01 4.68 7.87
CA ASP A 122 13.14 3.82 7.07
C ASP A 122 11.74 4.43 7.03
N LEU A 123 11.12 4.41 5.84
CA LEU A 123 9.72 4.71 5.65
C LEU A 123 8.96 3.39 5.60
N ILE A 124 8.04 3.19 6.53
CA ILE A 124 7.12 2.05 6.53
C ILE A 124 5.78 2.56 6.00
N ILE A 125 5.39 2.07 4.84
CA ILE A 125 4.17 2.45 4.16
C ILE A 125 3.20 1.30 4.29
N THR A 126 2.07 1.57 4.92
CA THR A 126 0.97 0.61 5.09
C THR A 126 -0.08 0.87 4.04
N SER A 127 -0.51 -0.18 3.37
CA SER A 127 -1.59 -0.14 2.38
C SER A 127 -2.85 -0.78 2.95
N ALA A 128 -3.98 -0.42 2.38
CA ALA A 128 -5.30 -0.93 2.70
C ALA A 128 -5.42 -2.47 2.67
N ASN A 129 -4.73 -3.11 1.75
CA ASN A 129 -4.69 -4.57 1.64
C ASN A 129 -3.72 -5.23 2.64
N GLN A 130 -3.34 -4.51 3.73
CA GLN A 130 -2.34 -4.93 4.73
C GLN A 130 -0.93 -5.18 4.18
N ALA A 131 -0.70 -4.91 2.90
CA ALA A 131 0.65 -4.94 2.36
C ALA A 131 1.48 -3.80 2.97
N THR A 132 2.64 -4.14 3.50
CA THR A 132 3.59 -3.17 4.02
C THR A 132 4.80 -3.05 3.09
N ALA A 133 5.10 -1.83 2.68
CA ALA A 133 6.33 -1.51 1.96
C ALA A 133 7.32 -0.83 2.91
N ARG A 134 8.55 -1.29 2.93
CA ARG A 134 9.63 -0.68 3.71
C ARG A 134 10.69 -0.10 2.78
N LEU A 135 10.74 1.23 2.71
CA LEU A 135 11.78 1.96 2.01
C LEU A 135 12.93 2.19 3.01
N ARG A 136 14.05 1.49 2.79
CA ARG A 136 15.13 1.45 3.79
C ARG A 136 16.17 2.53 3.57
N ASN A 137 16.64 3.10 4.68
CA ASN A 137 17.79 4.03 4.74
C ASN A 137 17.62 5.25 3.83
N ILE A 138 16.48 5.89 3.89
CA ILE A 138 16.17 7.07 3.08
C ILE A 138 16.76 8.31 3.73
N PRO A 139 17.53 9.16 3.00
CA PRO A 139 18.00 10.44 3.54
C PRO A 139 16.83 11.41 3.66
N ASN A 140 16.85 12.28 4.69
CA ASN A 140 15.81 13.29 4.97
C ASN A 140 14.39 12.72 4.85
N PRO A 141 14.05 11.65 5.58
CA PRO A 141 12.84 10.88 5.31
C PRO A 141 11.55 11.69 5.56
N ALA A 142 11.58 12.72 6.43
CA ALA A 142 10.43 13.55 6.74
C ALA A 142 9.88 14.28 5.49
N GLN A 143 10.77 14.84 4.64
CA GLN A 143 10.34 15.51 3.42
C GLN A 143 9.65 14.56 2.41
N TYR A 144 9.99 13.27 2.45
CA TYR A 144 9.35 12.28 1.59
C TYR A 144 7.98 11.86 2.10
N VAL A 145 7.74 11.92 3.41
CA VAL A 145 6.40 11.71 3.99
C VAL A 145 5.42 12.74 3.44
N GLU A 146 5.75 14.03 3.57
CA GLU A 146 4.90 15.10 3.03
C GLU A 146 4.66 14.91 1.52
N ARG A 147 5.73 14.62 0.78
CA ARG A 147 5.62 14.49 -0.67
C ARG A 147 4.83 13.26 -1.12
N ILE A 148 4.92 12.15 -0.38
CA ILE A 148 4.09 10.97 -0.65
C ILE A 148 2.64 11.27 -0.27
N GLN A 149 2.41 11.97 0.85
CA GLN A 149 1.06 12.37 1.26
C GLN A 149 0.41 13.28 0.20
N GLU A 150 1.13 14.29 -0.30
CA GLU A 150 0.65 15.13 -1.42
C GLU A 150 0.30 14.30 -2.67
N LEU A 151 1.12 13.29 -3.01
CA LEU A 151 0.83 12.41 -4.15
C LEU A 151 -0.40 11.52 -3.90
N VAL A 152 -0.62 11.08 -2.66
CA VAL A 152 -1.83 10.36 -2.26
C VAL A 152 -3.04 11.29 -2.39
N ASP A 153 -2.95 12.51 -1.84
CA ASP A 153 -4.03 13.49 -1.91
C ASP A 153 -4.33 13.92 -3.36
N GLN A 154 -3.29 14.11 -4.18
CA GLN A 154 -3.43 14.38 -5.61
C GLN A 154 -4.08 13.22 -6.36
N ALA A 155 -3.71 11.98 -6.06
CA ALA A 155 -4.31 10.80 -6.66
C ALA A 155 -5.79 10.65 -6.26
N LEU A 156 -6.12 11.05 -5.04
CA LEU A 156 -7.49 11.06 -4.53
C LEU A 156 -8.32 12.23 -5.11
N THR A 157 -7.69 13.41 -5.34
CA THR A 157 -8.39 14.64 -5.82
C THR A 157 -8.48 14.73 -7.35
N ALA A 158 -7.52 14.17 -8.07
CA ALA A 158 -7.43 14.34 -9.53
C ALA A 158 -8.50 13.57 -10.34
N GLY A 159 -9.43 12.86 -9.66
CA GLY A 159 -10.41 12.02 -10.37
C GLY A 159 -9.74 10.94 -11.25
N GLN A 160 -8.43 10.82 -11.21
CA GLN A 160 -7.76 9.61 -11.56
C GLN A 160 -8.09 8.64 -10.43
N MET A 161 -9.29 8.03 -10.59
CA MET A 161 -9.50 6.72 -9.98
C MET A 161 -8.16 6.02 -10.10
N PRO A 162 -7.58 5.42 -9.03
CA PRO A 162 -6.55 4.42 -9.25
C PRO A 162 -7.06 3.63 -10.44
N ALA A 163 -6.19 3.32 -11.42
CA ALA A 163 -6.57 2.34 -12.41
C ALA A 163 -7.16 1.23 -11.56
N LEU A 164 -8.47 1.24 -11.41
CA LEU A 164 -9.18 0.42 -10.44
C LEU A 164 -8.70 -0.95 -10.78
N SER A 165 -8.14 -1.61 -9.83
CA SER A 165 -8.10 -3.07 -9.87
C SER A 165 -9.49 -3.41 -10.33
N SER A 166 -9.63 -4.04 -11.50
CA SER A 166 -10.94 -4.32 -12.07
C SER A 166 -11.82 -4.89 -10.96
N ALA A 167 -13.12 -4.72 -10.99
CA ALA A 167 -13.96 -5.31 -9.97
C ALA A 167 -13.63 -6.80 -9.75
N ALA A 168 -13.20 -7.51 -10.80
CA ALA A 168 -12.69 -8.89 -10.73
C ALA A 168 -11.43 -9.04 -9.87
N GLU A 169 -10.47 -8.09 -9.96
CA GLU A 169 -9.29 -8.09 -9.06
C GLU A 169 -9.67 -7.80 -7.62
N LEU A 170 -10.61 -6.86 -7.39
CA LEU A 170 -11.10 -6.53 -6.05
C LEU A 170 -11.84 -7.72 -5.42
N ILE A 171 -12.63 -8.46 -6.19
CA ILE A 171 -13.29 -9.69 -5.76
C ILE A 171 -12.23 -10.74 -5.35
N THR A 172 -11.18 -10.91 -6.13
CA THR A 172 -10.08 -11.84 -5.81
C THR A 172 -9.34 -11.46 -4.53
N LEU A 173 -9.22 -10.16 -4.22
CA LEU A 173 -8.61 -9.67 -2.98
C LEU A 173 -9.50 -9.90 -1.75
N GLY A 174 -10.79 -10.04 -1.93
CA GLY A 174 -11.77 -10.20 -0.87
C GLY A 174 -12.05 -8.93 -0.07
N GLU A 175 -13.01 -9.03 0.86
CA GLU A 175 -13.35 -7.94 1.77
C GLU A 175 -12.20 -7.61 2.74
N ASN A 176 -11.98 -6.32 2.95
CA ASN A 176 -10.95 -5.80 3.85
C ASN A 176 -11.35 -4.40 4.39
N ASN A 177 -10.40 -3.67 4.97
CA ASN A 177 -10.68 -2.33 5.51
C ASN A 177 -11.08 -1.28 4.45
N GLN A 178 -10.83 -1.52 3.16
CA GLN A 178 -11.18 -0.62 2.05
C GLN A 178 -12.02 -1.28 0.94
N VAL A 179 -12.33 -2.55 1.03
CA VAL A 179 -13.20 -3.24 0.08
C VAL A 179 -14.33 -3.91 0.84
N GLU A 180 -15.54 -3.72 0.36
CA GLU A 180 -16.75 -4.30 0.91
C GLU A 180 -17.62 -4.83 -0.23
N PHE A 181 -18.32 -5.94 0.00
CA PHE A 181 -19.27 -6.53 -0.94
C PHE A 181 -20.69 -6.38 -0.43
N LYS A 182 -21.62 -6.15 -1.36
CA LYS A 182 -23.04 -6.21 -1.10
C LYS A 182 -23.72 -6.93 -2.26
N SER A 183 -24.51 -7.92 -1.93
CA SER A 183 -25.17 -8.78 -2.92
C SER A 183 -26.17 -8.02 -3.78
N SER A 184 -26.73 -6.91 -3.29
CA SER A 184 -27.80 -6.16 -3.98
C SER A 184 -28.04 -4.81 -3.32
N LEU A 185 -28.65 -3.89 -4.07
CA LEU A 185 -29.19 -2.63 -3.56
C LEU A 185 -30.64 -2.76 -3.08
N LEU A 186 -31.43 -3.61 -3.72
CA LEU A 186 -32.87 -3.72 -3.54
C LEU A 186 -33.39 -5.15 -3.44
N TRP A 187 -32.70 -6.14 -4.01
CA TRP A 187 -33.16 -7.50 -4.10
C TRP A 187 -32.73 -8.35 -2.90
N ASP A 188 -33.67 -8.81 -2.10
CA ASP A 188 -33.40 -9.74 -1.00
C ASP A 188 -33.32 -11.17 -1.54
N TYR A 189 -32.10 -11.66 -1.75
CA TYR A 189 -31.86 -13.01 -2.28
C TYR A 189 -32.40 -14.14 -1.38
N ARG A 190 -32.52 -13.89 -0.06
CA ARG A 190 -33.05 -14.91 0.87
C ARG A 190 -34.58 -15.05 0.79
N ARG A 191 -35.25 -13.91 0.55
CA ARG A 191 -36.73 -13.85 0.48
C ARG A 191 -37.24 -13.83 -0.95
N ALA A 192 -36.37 -13.65 -1.93
CA ALA A 192 -36.70 -13.48 -3.35
C ALA A 192 -37.71 -12.35 -3.59
N VAL A 193 -37.57 -11.21 -2.91
CA VAL A 193 -38.45 -10.05 -3.01
C VAL A 193 -37.64 -8.74 -3.03
N VAL A 194 -38.27 -7.71 -3.57
CA VAL A 194 -37.74 -6.33 -3.47
C VAL A 194 -37.85 -5.85 -2.02
N ASN A 195 -36.75 -5.41 -1.44
CA ASN A 195 -36.66 -4.94 -0.08
C ASN A 195 -35.85 -3.63 -0.01
N LYS A 196 -36.52 -2.50 0.21
CA LYS A 196 -35.91 -1.19 0.31
C LYS A 196 -35.03 -0.99 1.57
N ASP A 197 -35.18 -1.87 2.58
CA ASP A 197 -34.31 -1.82 3.76
C ASP A 197 -32.84 -2.18 3.42
N LEU A 198 -32.59 -2.79 2.25
CA LEU A 198 -31.23 -3.05 1.76
C LEU A 198 -30.46 -1.79 1.36
N TYR A 199 -31.12 -0.65 1.22
CA TYR A 199 -30.41 0.64 1.09
C TYR A 199 -29.53 0.94 2.31
N GLU A 200 -29.98 0.58 3.52
CA GLU A 200 -29.23 0.85 4.75
C GLU A 200 -27.83 0.25 4.75
N PRO A 201 -27.62 -1.07 4.57
CA PRO A 201 -26.28 -1.66 4.61
C PRO A 201 -25.35 -1.12 3.52
N VAL A 202 -25.87 -0.75 2.35
CA VAL A 202 -25.12 -0.12 1.27
C VAL A 202 -24.68 1.28 1.67
N MET A 203 -25.60 2.14 2.10
CA MET A 203 -25.30 3.53 2.48
C MET A 203 -24.48 3.60 3.76
N LYS A 204 -24.66 2.68 4.70
CA LYS A 204 -23.81 2.54 5.90
C LYS A 204 -22.34 2.29 5.56
N SER A 205 -22.07 1.41 4.59
CA SER A 205 -20.69 1.14 4.14
C SER A 205 -20.06 2.38 3.51
N LEU A 206 -20.81 3.12 2.68
CA LEU A 206 -20.34 4.38 2.08
C LEU A 206 -20.04 5.45 3.13
N VAL A 207 -20.95 5.64 4.11
CA VAL A 207 -20.70 6.59 5.23
C VAL A 207 -19.47 6.20 6.02
N ALA A 208 -19.29 4.91 6.33
CA ALA A 208 -18.12 4.44 7.06
C ALA A 208 -16.82 4.67 6.28
N PHE A 209 -16.82 4.47 4.97
CA PHE A 209 -15.68 4.78 4.09
C PHE A 209 -15.40 6.28 4.05
N MET A 210 -16.42 7.13 3.82
CA MET A 210 -16.26 8.58 3.78
C MET A 210 -15.75 9.15 5.10
N ASN A 211 -16.14 8.60 6.23
CA ASN A 211 -15.66 9.01 7.56
C ASN A 211 -14.28 8.46 7.90
N THR A 212 -13.67 7.63 7.08
CA THR A 212 -12.33 7.06 7.32
C THR A 212 -11.39 7.33 6.15
N ALA A 213 -10.71 6.34 5.66
CA ALA A 213 -9.70 6.45 4.61
C ALA A 213 -10.27 6.32 3.18
N GLY A 214 -11.59 6.30 3.04
CA GLY A 214 -12.25 5.93 1.80
C GLY A 214 -12.30 4.41 1.58
N GLY A 215 -12.80 4.00 0.43
CA GLY A 215 -12.88 2.59 0.07
C GLY A 215 -13.75 2.33 -1.15
N VAL A 216 -13.84 1.07 -1.54
CA VAL A 216 -14.62 0.61 -2.68
C VAL A 216 -15.71 -0.36 -2.21
N LEU A 217 -16.91 -0.05 -2.59
CA LEU A 217 -18.09 -0.90 -2.37
C LEU A 217 -18.48 -1.55 -3.70
N LEU A 218 -18.44 -2.88 -3.75
CA LEU A 218 -18.95 -3.66 -4.86
C LEU A 218 -20.39 -4.10 -4.56
N ILE A 219 -21.33 -3.73 -5.43
CA ILE A 219 -22.74 -4.09 -5.31
C ILE A 219 -23.11 -5.03 -6.45
N GLY A 220 -23.74 -6.15 -6.13
CA GLY A 220 -23.93 -7.28 -7.03
C GLY A 220 -22.88 -8.37 -6.83
N VAL A 221 -22.25 -8.42 -5.64
CA VAL A 221 -21.28 -9.45 -5.26
C VAL A 221 -21.70 -10.03 -3.91
N SER A 222 -21.70 -11.35 -3.79
CA SER A 222 -21.99 -12.04 -2.53
C SER A 222 -20.83 -11.97 -1.54
N ASP A 223 -21.08 -12.29 -0.26
CA ASP A 223 -20.07 -12.27 0.80
C ASP A 223 -18.89 -13.24 0.54
N ASP A 224 -19.10 -14.27 -0.26
CA ASP A 224 -18.08 -15.24 -0.69
C ASP A 224 -17.39 -14.86 -2.02
N GLY A 225 -17.64 -13.65 -2.52
CA GLY A 225 -16.98 -13.11 -3.71
C GLY A 225 -17.57 -13.61 -5.04
N GLN A 226 -18.80 -14.15 -5.07
CA GLN A 226 -19.44 -14.55 -6.33
C GLN A 226 -20.13 -13.35 -6.98
N PRO A 227 -19.86 -13.04 -8.27
CA PRO A 227 -20.60 -12.03 -9.01
C PRO A 227 -22.07 -12.47 -9.18
N LEU A 228 -22.99 -11.73 -8.59
CA LEU A 228 -24.44 -11.96 -8.70
C LEU A 228 -25.10 -11.01 -9.70
N GLY A 229 -24.47 -9.87 -9.94
CA GLY A 229 -24.99 -8.77 -10.75
C GLY A 229 -26.08 -7.96 -10.06
N ILE A 230 -26.43 -6.83 -10.69
CA ILE A 230 -27.47 -5.90 -10.22
C ILE A 230 -28.81 -6.09 -10.95
N GLU A 231 -28.92 -7.04 -11.87
CA GLU A 231 -30.07 -7.23 -12.74
C GLU A 231 -31.33 -7.61 -11.97
N GLN A 232 -31.20 -8.31 -10.85
CA GLN A 232 -32.35 -8.66 -9.99
C GLN A 232 -33.00 -7.43 -9.36
N ASP A 233 -32.23 -6.40 -9.07
CA ASP A 233 -32.72 -5.12 -8.56
C ASP A 233 -33.67 -4.43 -9.53
N TYR A 234 -33.48 -4.65 -10.86
CA TYR A 234 -34.34 -4.04 -11.89
C TYR A 234 -35.81 -4.37 -11.74
N THR A 235 -36.16 -5.50 -11.11
CA THR A 235 -37.54 -5.92 -10.87
C THR A 235 -38.31 -4.91 -10.01
N GLY A 236 -37.59 -4.22 -9.09
CA GLY A 236 -38.17 -3.21 -8.19
C GLY A 236 -38.11 -1.78 -8.74
N LEU A 237 -37.61 -1.57 -9.96
CA LEU A 237 -37.35 -0.25 -10.51
C LEU A 237 -38.39 0.12 -11.60
N PRO A 238 -38.78 1.39 -11.70
CA PRO A 238 -39.60 1.91 -12.79
C PRO A 238 -38.93 1.72 -14.15
N LYS A 239 -37.64 2.00 -14.26
CA LYS A 239 -36.80 1.79 -15.45
C LYS A 239 -35.88 0.60 -15.17
N LYS A 240 -36.10 -0.49 -15.89
CA LYS A 240 -35.46 -1.80 -15.66
C LYS A 240 -34.14 -1.93 -16.39
N ASN A 241 -33.17 -1.08 -16.06
CA ASN A 241 -31.82 -1.06 -16.61
C ASN A 241 -30.84 -0.36 -15.67
N VAL A 242 -29.57 -0.27 -16.09
CA VAL A 242 -28.48 0.40 -15.35
C VAL A 242 -28.84 1.85 -14.97
N ASP A 243 -29.39 2.65 -15.90
CA ASP A 243 -29.76 4.03 -15.59
C ASP A 243 -30.83 4.13 -14.51
N GLY A 244 -31.81 3.20 -14.53
CA GLY A 244 -32.85 3.12 -13.49
C GLY A 244 -32.24 2.75 -12.13
N TRP A 245 -31.26 1.86 -12.14
CA TRP A 245 -30.54 1.46 -10.93
C TRP A 245 -29.69 2.61 -10.37
N GLU A 246 -28.95 3.32 -11.22
CA GLU A 246 -28.18 4.50 -10.82
C GLU A 246 -29.08 5.60 -10.23
N ASN A 247 -30.24 5.83 -10.82
CA ASN A 247 -31.22 6.78 -10.27
C ASN A 247 -31.71 6.37 -8.88
N ALA A 248 -31.96 5.06 -8.67
CA ALA A 248 -32.38 4.54 -7.37
C ALA A 248 -31.27 4.67 -6.33
N PHE A 249 -30.02 4.38 -6.70
CA PHE A 249 -28.84 4.59 -5.86
C PHE A 249 -28.70 6.07 -5.48
N ASN A 250 -28.76 6.98 -6.44
CA ASN A 250 -28.63 8.43 -6.21
C ASN A 250 -29.77 8.95 -5.31
N MET A 251 -30.99 8.48 -5.50
CA MET A 251 -32.15 8.84 -4.67
C MET A 251 -31.94 8.34 -3.22
N ALA A 252 -31.52 7.09 -3.05
CA ALA A 252 -31.23 6.54 -1.72
C ALA A 252 -30.06 7.29 -1.03
N PHE A 253 -28.99 7.59 -1.75
CA PHE A 253 -27.87 8.36 -1.24
C PHE A 253 -28.32 9.74 -0.75
N ASN A 254 -29.04 10.50 -1.61
CA ASN A 254 -29.49 11.84 -1.28
C ASN A 254 -30.45 11.85 -0.07
N GLN A 255 -31.30 10.85 0.04
CA GLN A 255 -32.26 10.75 1.14
C GLN A 255 -31.64 10.32 2.46
N LEU A 256 -30.66 9.41 2.43
CA LEU A 256 -30.13 8.75 3.62
C LEU A 256 -28.81 9.38 4.11
N ILE A 257 -28.06 10.04 3.23
CA ILE A 257 -26.75 10.65 3.54
C ILE A 257 -26.80 12.16 3.32
N GLY A 258 -27.21 12.61 2.13
CA GLY A 258 -27.26 14.01 1.75
C GLY A 258 -26.71 14.24 0.33
N ALA A 259 -27.45 15.02 -0.45
CA ALA A 259 -27.08 15.33 -1.85
C ALA A 259 -25.75 16.08 -1.95
N GLU A 260 -25.42 16.89 -0.94
CA GLU A 260 -24.20 17.69 -0.83
C GLU A 260 -22.93 16.83 -0.69
N LEU A 261 -23.07 15.56 -0.29
CA LEU A 261 -21.94 14.64 -0.13
C LEU A 261 -21.77 13.69 -1.33
N ARG A 262 -22.70 13.72 -2.29
CA ARG A 262 -22.72 12.77 -3.43
C ARG A 262 -21.44 12.84 -4.29
N TYR A 263 -20.81 13.99 -4.38
CA TYR A 263 -19.54 14.18 -5.12
C TYR A 263 -18.35 13.37 -4.55
N ASN A 264 -18.46 12.88 -3.31
CA ASN A 264 -17.43 12.02 -2.71
C ASN A 264 -17.51 10.57 -3.20
N VAL A 265 -18.51 10.20 -3.99
CA VAL A 265 -18.68 8.83 -4.47
C VAL A 265 -18.74 8.79 -5.99
N ASP A 266 -17.76 8.14 -6.60
CA ASP A 266 -17.80 7.81 -8.03
C ASP A 266 -18.45 6.43 -8.21
N LEU A 267 -19.37 6.33 -9.15
CA LEU A 267 -20.10 5.10 -9.46
C LEU A 267 -19.75 4.68 -10.89
N VAL A 268 -19.29 3.43 -11.03
CA VAL A 268 -18.94 2.81 -12.33
C VAL A 268 -19.60 1.45 -12.40
N PHE A 269 -19.89 0.97 -13.59
CA PHE A 269 -20.47 -0.35 -13.84
C PHE A 269 -19.48 -1.18 -14.65
N GLU A 270 -19.21 -2.39 -14.17
CA GLU A 270 -18.31 -3.34 -14.83
C GLU A 270 -19.04 -4.66 -15.10
N GLU A 271 -18.84 -5.22 -16.28
CA GLU A 271 -19.36 -6.55 -16.61
C GLU A 271 -18.35 -7.63 -16.20
N ILE A 272 -18.77 -8.55 -15.36
CA ILE A 272 -17.99 -9.69 -14.87
C ILE A 272 -18.82 -10.96 -15.09
N GLU A 273 -18.28 -11.94 -15.81
CA GLU A 273 -18.97 -13.23 -16.06
C GLU A 273 -20.40 -13.07 -16.62
N ARG A 274 -20.63 -12.04 -17.45
CA ARG A 274 -21.94 -11.68 -18.06
C ARG A 274 -22.98 -11.07 -17.10
N VAL A 275 -22.58 -10.65 -15.93
CA VAL A 275 -23.44 -9.88 -15.02
C VAL A 275 -22.83 -8.51 -14.76
N VAL A 276 -23.66 -7.52 -14.51
CA VAL A 276 -23.19 -6.15 -14.23
C VAL A 276 -23.01 -5.96 -12.73
N VAL A 277 -21.82 -5.57 -12.33
CA VAL A 277 -21.48 -5.21 -10.94
C VAL A 277 -21.35 -3.70 -10.85
N ALA A 278 -21.97 -3.08 -9.85
CA ALA A 278 -21.78 -1.66 -9.59
C ALA A 278 -20.62 -1.47 -8.60
N VAL A 279 -19.68 -0.60 -8.98
CA VAL A 279 -18.47 -0.25 -8.22
C VAL A 279 -18.62 1.18 -7.73
N ALA A 280 -18.80 1.36 -6.41
CA ALA A 280 -18.90 2.68 -5.79
C ALA A 280 -17.60 2.99 -5.04
N LEU A 281 -16.80 3.92 -5.58
CA LEU A 281 -15.59 4.44 -4.95
C LEU A 281 -15.95 5.61 -4.04
N ALA A 282 -15.86 5.41 -2.74
CA ALA A 282 -16.07 6.43 -1.73
C ALA A 282 -14.74 7.09 -1.33
N ARG A 283 -14.61 8.40 -1.58
CA ARG A 283 -13.46 9.20 -1.11
C ARG A 283 -13.66 9.63 0.34
N PRO A 284 -12.56 9.83 1.11
CA PRO A 284 -12.67 10.45 2.42
C PRO A 284 -13.38 11.81 2.33
N SER A 285 -14.39 12.00 3.15
CA SER A 285 -15.09 13.28 3.21
C SER A 285 -14.29 14.32 4.00
N PRO A 286 -14.31 15.59 3.60
CA PRO A 286 -13.74 16.68 4.40
C PRO A 286 -14.60 17.06 5.61
N ILE A 287 -15.85 16.62 5.66
CA ILE A 287 -16.79 16.89 6.74
C ILE A 287 -17.41 15.58 7.26
N PRO A 288 -17.89 15.53 8.52
CA PRO A 288 -18.55 14.34 9.07
C PRO A 288 -19.79 13.95 8.25
N CYS A 289 -19.89 12.66 7.94
CA CYS A 289 -21.02 12.07 7.24
C CYS A 289 -21.88 11.25 8.20
N TYR A 290 -23.17 11.38 8.09
CA TYR A 290 -24.14 10.63 8.91
C TYR A 290 -25.08 9.81 8.04
N LEU A 291 -25.52 8.67 8.55
CA LEU A 291 -26.59 7.89 7.95
C LEU A 291 -27.89 8.20 8.68
N ASN A 292 -28.90 8.69 7.95
CA ASN A 292 -30.24 8.88 8.49
C ASN A 292 -31.17 7.78 7.96
N PHE A 293 -31.46 6.79 8.78
CA PHE A 293 -32.33 5.67 8.41
C PHE A 293 -33.43 5.46 9.44
N LYS A 294 -34.70 5.44 8.98
CA LYS A 294 -35.89 5.30 9.83
C LYS A 294 -35.93 6.27 11.04
N GLY A 295 -35.49 7.52 10.82
CA GLY A 295 -35.48 8.57 11.83
C GLY A 295 -34.37 8.47 12.86
N LYS A 296 -33.40 7.59 12.65
CA LYS A 296 -32.17 7.54 13.43
C LYS A 296 -31.02 8.09 12.61
N GLU A 297 -30.27 9.03 13.17
CA GLU A 297 -29.05 9.54 12.62
C GLU A 297 -27.85 8.90 13.34
N GLU A 298 -27.00 8.21 12.60
CA GLU A 298 -25.90 7.43 13.17
C GLU A 298 -24.59 7.75 12.44
N PHE A 299 -23.51 7.83 13.21
CA PHE A 299 -22.15 8.07 12.72
C PHE A 299 -21.41 6.73 12.66
N TYR A 300 -20.97 6.34 11.47
CA TYR A 300 -20.24 5.09 11.23
C TYR A 300 -18.81 5.35 10.85
N ILE A 301 -17.91 4.48 11.31
CA ILE A 301 -16.51 4.41 10.87
C ILE A 301 -16.18 3.00 10.41
N ARG A 302 -15.15 2.89 9.57
CA ARG A 302 -14.58 1.60 9.16
C ARG A 302 -13.53 1.16 10.16
N THR A 303 -13.66 -0.04 10.74
CA THR A 303 -12.70 -0.67 11.63
C THR A 303 -12.43 -2.10 11.15
N GLY A 304 -11.24 -2.32 10.58
CA GLY A 304 -10.98 -3.57 9.85
C GLY A 304 -11.96 -3.75 8.69
N ASN A 305 -12.57 -4.91 8.58
CA ASN A 305 -13.58 -5.24 7.55
C ASN A 305 -15.02 -4.92 7.96
N SER A 306 -15.24 -4.10 8.99
CA SER A 306 -16.58 -3.86 9.56
C SER A 306 -16.91 -2.38 9.65
N SER A 307 -18.14 -2.00 9.30
CA SER A 307 -18.70 -0.67 9.51
C SER A 307 -19.35 -0.59 10.88
N GLN A 308 -18.73 0.15 11.83
CA GLN A 308 -19.13 0.23 13.22
C GLN A 308 -19.80 1.57 13.55
N PRO A 309 -20.97 1.57 14.23
CA PRO A 309 -21.53 2.80 14.74
C PRO A 309 -20.73 3.30 15.93
N LEU A 310 -20.47 4.61 16.00
CA LEU A 310 -19.89 5.22 17.16
C LEU A 310 -20.95 5.83 18.08
N PRO A 311 -20.95 5.50 19.38
CA PRO A 311 -21.75 6.23 20.36
C PRO A 311 -21.40 7.73 20.35
N VAL A 312 -22.38 8.60 20.66
CA VAL A 312 -22.24 10.06 20.55
C VAL A 312 -20.96 10.60 21.17
N SER A 313 -20.60 10.16 22.37
CA SER A 313 -19.38 10.63 23.05
C SER A 313 -18.08 10.26 22.32
N LYS A 314 -18.03 9.10 21.68
CA LYS A 314 -16.88 8.65 20.87
C LYS A 314 -16.87 9.32 19.50
N ALA A 315 -18.05 9.49 18.90
CA ALA A 315 -18.20 10.20 17.63
C ALA A 315 -17.73 11.65 17.74
N THR A 316 -18.14 12.38 18.79
CA THR A 316 -17.70 13.77 19.03
C THR A 316 -16.16 13.87 19.12
N ARG A 317 -15.52 13.00 19.90
CA ARG A 317 -14.06 12.99 19.99
C ARG A 317 -13.38 12.67 18.65
N TYR A 318 -13.90 11.68 17.93
CA TYR A 318 -13.39 11.29 16.62
C TYR A 318 -13.50 12.45 15.62
N ILE A 319 -14.66 13.12 15.57
CA ILE A 319 -14.92 14.25 14.69
C ILE A 319 -13.96 15.41 14.97
N GLN A 320 -13.78 15.76 16.25
CA GLN A 320 -12.83 16.81 16.65
C GLN A 320 -11.40 16.50 16.23
N THR A 321 -10.98 15.23 16.32
CA THR A 321 -9.60 14.85 15.95
C THR A 321 -9.41 14.80 14.43
N ARG A 322 -10.42 14.36 13.66
CA ARG A 322 -10.28 14.11 12.23
C ARG A 322 -10.66 15.29 11.36
N PHE A 323 -11.68 16.06 11.73
CA PHE A 323 -12.27 17.08 10.86
C PHE A 323 -12.02 18.54 11.33
N THR A 324 -11.30 18.75 12.43
CA THR A 324 -10.99 20.08 12.97
C THR A 324 -9.49 20.44 12.87
N SER A 325 -8.72 19.66 12.10
CA SER A 325 -7.28 19.89 11.87
C SER A 325 -7.05 20.86 10.74
#